data_14d78a4a76c482bfd63fe80874201855
#
_entry.id   14d78a4a76c482bfd63fe80874201855
#
_cell.length_a   1.000
_cell.length_b   1.000
_cell.length_c   1.000
_cell.angle_alpha   90.00
_cell.angle_beta   90.00
_cell.angle_gamma   90.00
#
_symmetry.space_group_name_H-M   'P 1'
#
loop_
_entity.id
_entity.type
_entity.pdbx_description
1 polymer ?
#
loop_
_entity_poly.entity_id
_entity_poly.type
_entity_poly.pdbx_seq_one_letter_code
_entity_poly.pdbx_strand_id
1 'polypeptide(L)'
;MRNVLHNPHNSLPRISIMRSLKDGIRIASFCTGPVSGRKRTTLFCVIMRKDTIEGMLSSDIDVDGFDGEKKIVQMLKRSRFSRQVGLIALNGVALAGLNVVDIAKLSEIAGIPVIAVTRNEPRRSMMEDAIRKHCKRDANAAKRDHSTC
;
A
#
# COMPACT_ATOMS: atom_id res chain seq x y z
N MET A 1 23.24 -20.64 17.77
CA MET A 1 23.71 -19.25 17.69
C MET A 1 23.62 -18.78 16.24
N ARG A 2 22.66 -17.97 15.91
CA ARG A 2 22.52 -17.40 14.56
C ARG A 2 22.79 -15.91 14.67
N ASN A 3 23.90 -15.48 14.07
CA ASN A 3 24.26 -14.07 13.95
C ASN A 3 23.22 -13.34 13.09
N VAL A 4 22.45 -12.48 13.71
CA VAL A 4 21.66 -11.46 13.02
C VAL A 4 22.65 -10.38 12.61
N LEU A 5 22.95 -10.30 11.32
CA LEU A 5 23.77 -9.24 10.74
C LEU A 5 23.06 -7.90 10.98
N HIS A 6 23.67 -7.11 11.85
CA HIS A 6 23.27 -5.75 12.13
C HIS A 6 23.61 -4.90 10.92
N ASN A 7 22.62 -4.49 10.17
CA ASN A 7 22.79 -3.54 9.06
C ASN A 7 22.58 -2.11 9.61
N PRO A 8 23.64 -1.28 9.70
CA PRO A 8 23.57 0.02 10.39
C PRO A 8 22.84 1.12 9.60
N HIS A 9 22.37 0.85 8.39
CA HIS A 9 21.73 1.86 7.54
C HIS A 9 20.20 1.74 7.44
N ASN A 10 19.57 0.87 8.22
CA ASN A 10 18.12 0.76 8.24
C ASN A 10 17.56 1.31 9.55
N SER A 11 17.68 2.64 9.73
CA SER A 11 16.94 3.34 10.78
C SER A 11 15.48 3.54 10.35
N LEU A 12 14.76 2.43 10.16
CA LEU A 12 13.31 2.49 10.23
C LEU A 12 12.95 3.01 11.63
N PRO A 13 12.03 3.96 11.75
CA PRO A 13 11.55 4.39 13.06
C PRO A 13 11.02 3.16 13.76
N ARG A 14 11.79 2.65 14.71
CA ARG A 14 11.39 1.51 15.54
C ARG A 14 10.05 1.84 16.16
N ILE A 15 9.08 1.11 15.77
CA ILE A 15 7.79 0.74 16.37
C ILE A 15 7.60 1.20 17.85
N SER A 16 7.83 2.48 18.12
CA SER A 16 7.31 3.13 19.33
C SER A 16 5.79 3.26 19.30
N ILE A 17 5.20 3.09 18.12
CA ILE A 17 3.76 3.25 17.87
C ILE A 17 2.95 2.07 18.41
N MET A 18 3.54 0.87 18.51
CA MET A 18 2.80 -0.31 19.00
C MET A 18 2.46 -0.27 20.48
N ARG A 19 3.08 0.60 21.27
CA ARG A 19 2.71 0.78 22.69
C ARG A 19 1.43 1.57 22.91
N SER A 20 0.88 2.17 21.86
CA SER A 20 -0.30 3.04 21.95
C SER A 20 -1.51 2.57 21.16
N LEU A 21 -1.51 1.35 20.63
CA LEU A 21 -2.72 0.79 20.04
C LEU A 21 -3.70 0.46 21.16
N LYS A 22 -4.66 1.35 21.37
CA LYS A 22 -5.74 1.16 22.35
C LYS A 22 -6.58 -0.05 21.95
N ASP A 23 -7.04 -0.80 22.95
CA ASP A 23 -8.06 -1.83 22.74
C ASP A 23 -9.25 -1.25 21.96
N GLY A 24 -9.61 -1.94 20.86
CA GLY A 24 -10.72 -1.52 20.02
C GLY A 24 -10.38 -0.49 18.94
N ILE A 25 -9.08 -0.33 18.59
CA ILE A 25 -8.67 0.44 17.41
C ILE A 25 -9.36 -0.08 16.15
N ARG A 26 -9.79 0.83 15.29
CA ARG A 26 -10.29 0.48 13.95
C ARG A 26 -9.15 0.36 12.98
N ILE A 27 -9.12 -0.75 12.26
CA ILE A 27 -8.13 -1.06 11.25
C ILE A 27 -8.80 -0.98 9.88
N ALA A 28 -8.22 -0.20 8.96
CA ALA A 28 -8.60 -0.19 7.57
C ALA A 28 -7.66 -1.10 6.78
N SER A 29 -8.14 -2.26 6.37
CA SER A 29 -7.38 -3.25 5.61
C SER A 29 -7.66 -3.13 4.13
N PHE A 30 -6.61 -2.94 3.32
CA PHE A 30 -6.71 -2.76 1.87
C PHE A 30 -6.21 -3.97 1.11
N CYS A 31 -6.95 -4.36 0.10
CA CYS A 31 -6.57 -5.36 -0.90
C CYS A 31 -7.16 -4.99 -2.26
N THR A 32 -6.69 -5.66 -3.32
CA THR A 32 -7.18 -5.44 -4.68
C THR A 32 -7.76 -6.70 -5.29
N GLY A 33 -8.64 -6.51 -6.24
CA GLY A 33 -9.16 -7.58 -7.09
C GLY A 33 -8.12 -8.06 -8.12
N PRO A 34 -8.52 -8.99 -9.01
CA PRO A 34 -7.64 -9.55 -10.02
C PRO A 34 -7.14 -8.49 -10.99
N VAL A 35 -5.88 -8.61 -11.41
CA VAL A 35 -5.18 -7.62 -12.26
C VAL A 35 -4.88 -8.12 -13.67
N SER A 36 -4.88 -9.43 -13.88
CA SER A 36 -4.48 -10.04 -15.15
C SER A 36 -5.29 -9.52 -16.34
N GLY A 37 -4.62 -8.97 -17.35
CA GLY A 37 -5.24 -8.43 -18.56
C GLY A 37 -6.10 -7.19 -18.38
N ARG A 38 -6.03 -6.54 -17.22
CA ARG A 38 -6.84 -5.36 -16.88
C ARG A 38 -5.98 -4.10 -16.79
N LYS A 39 -6.55 -2.97 -17.20
CA LYS A 39 -5.97 -1.63 -16.97
C LYS A 39 -6.34 -1.07 -15.60
N ARG A 40 -7.49 -1.46 -15.08
CA ARG A 40 -8.02 -1.04 -13.77
C ARG A 40 -8.60 -2.24 -13.04
N THR A 41 -8.54 -2.18 -11.73
CA THR A 41 -9.17 -3.17 -10.85
C THR A 41 -9.83 -2.46 -9.66
N THR A 42 -10.50 -3.21 -8.83
CA THR A 42 -11.14 -2.66 -7.63
C THR A 42 -10.18 -2.70 -6.44
N LEU A 43 -10.02 -1.58 -5.79
CA LEU A 43 -9.41 -1.46 -4.47
C LEU A 43 -10.50 -1.64 -3.41
N PHE A 44 -10.36 -2.63 -2.57
CA PHE A 44 -11.27 -2.90 -1.45
C PHE A 44 -10.64 -2.45 -0.14
N CYS A 45 -11.47 -1.92 0.74
CA CYS A 45 -11.11 -1.63 2.11
C CYS A 45 -12.14 -2.26 3.05
N VAL A 46 -11.66 -3.01 4.01
CA VAL A 46 -12.48 -3.57 5.09
C VAL A 46 -12.13 -2.83 6.39
N ILE A 47 -13.12 -2.23 7.02
CA ILE A 47 -12.97 -1.59 8.33
C ILE A 47 -13.32 -2.60 9.41
N MET A 48 -12.35 -2.91 10.23
CA MET A 48 -12.49 -3.88 11.33
C MET A 48 -12.19 -3.25 12.68
N ARG A 49 -12.89 -3.71 13.68
CA ARG A 49 -12.58 -3.45 15.09
C ARG A 49 -12.62 -4.77 15.85
N LYS A 50 -11.45 -5.19 16.37
CA LYS A 50 -11.26 -6.54 16.91
C LYS A 50 -11.61 -7.60 15.82
N ASP A 51 -12.57 -8.44 16.09
CA ASP A 51 -13.09 -9.52 15.24
C ASP A 51 -14.34 -9.13 14.44
N THR A 52 -14.77 -7.87 14.54
CA THR A 52 -16.01 -7.39 13.91
C THR A 52 -15.73 -6.52 12.70
N ILE A 53 -16.35 -6.85 11.56
CA ILE A 53 -16.37 -6.00 10.37
C ILE A 53 -17.43 -4.92 10.57
N GLU A 54 -17.02 -3.65 10.56
CA GLU A 54 -17.91 -2.50 10.73
C GLU A 54 -18.30 -1.84 9.40
N GLY A 55 -17.54 -2.08 8.36
CA GLY A 55 -17.84 -1.53 7.04
C GLY A 55 -16.91 -2.02 5.95
N MET A 56 -17.33 -1.80 4.71
CA MET A 56 -16.54 -2.06 3.52
C MET A 56 -16.61 -0.85 2.59
N LEU A 57 -15.50 -0.53 1.96
CA LEU A 57 -15.38 0.53 0.97
C LEU A 57 -14.76 -0.05 -0.30
N SER A 58 -15.07 0.56 -1.44
CA SER A 58 -14.45 0.19 -2.70
C SER A 58 -14.19 1.41 -3.58
N SER A 59 -13.18 1.32 -4.42
CA SER A 59 -12.84 2.31 -5.43
C SER A 59 -12.07 1.64 -6.55
N ASP A 60 -12.00 2.29 -7.69
CA ASP A 60 -11.12 1.84 -8.76
C ASP A 60 -9.69 2.27 -8.53
N ILE A 61 -8.74 1.42 -8.94
CA ILE A 61 -7.30 1.69 -8.91
C ILE A 61 -6.67 1.25 -10.24
N ASP A 62 -5.67 1.99 -10.69
CA ASP A 62 -4.96 1.65 -11.91
C ASP A 62 -4.02 0.45 -11.69
N VAL A 63 -4.07 -0.50 -12.61
CA VAL A 63 -3.12 -1.62 -12.63
C VAL A 63 -1.77 -1.10 -13.10
N ASP A 64 -0.70 -1.44 -12.37
CA ASP A 64 0.66 -0.94 -12.61
C ASP A 64 0.76 0.59 -12.63
N GLY A 65 -0.15 1.28 -11.94
CA GLY A 65 -0.18 2.74 -11.84
C GLY A 65 0.58 3.30 -10.65
N PHE A 66 0.34 4.57 -10.34
CA PHE A 66 0.97 5.32 -9.25
C PHE A 66 -0.04 6.03 -8.35
N ASP A 67 -1.29 5.59 -8.39
CA ASP A 67 -2.41 6.24 -7.70
C ASP A 67 -2.78 5.58 -6.35
N GLY A 68 -2.00 4.58 -5.91
CA GLY A 68 -2.29 3.79 -4.71
C GLY A 68 -2.49 4.63 -3.46
N GLU A 69 -1.52 5.47 -3.07
CA GLU A 69 -1.62 6.31 -1.88
C GLU A 69 -2.80 7.29 -1.98
N LYS A 70 -2.96 7.92 -3.14
CA LYS A 70 -4.05 8.87 -3.38
C LYS A 70 -5.42 8.21 -3.24
N LYS A 71 -5.60 7.02 -3.79
CA LYS A 71 -6.87 6.28 -3.71
C LYS A 71 -7.19 5.85 -2.27
N ILE A 72 -6.21 5.34 -1.54
CA ILE A 72 -6.37 4.96 -0.14
C ILE A 72 -6.82 6.16 0.70
N VAL A 73 -6.10 7.27 0.60
CA VAL A 73 -6.41 8.50 1.35
C VAL A 73 -7.79 9.05 0.98
N GLN A 74 -8.14 9.09 -0.30
CA GLN A 74 -9.43 9.57 -0.76
C GLN A 74 -10.59 8.70 -0.25
N MET A 75 -10.45 7.36 -0.30
CA MET A 75 -11.45 6.44 0.22
C MET A 75 -11.72 6.66 1.71
N LEU A 76 -10.66 6.77 2.51
CA LEU A 76 -10.79 6.99 3.95
C LEU A 76 -11.40 8.36 4.25
N LYS A 77 -10.94 9.43 3.60
CA LYS A 77 -11.46 10.80 3.83
C LYS A 77 -12.93 10.95 3.48
N ARG A 78 -13.41 10.24 2.45
CA ARG A 78 -14.82 10.28 2.03
C ARG A 78 -15.73 9.38 2.85
N SER A 79 -15.17 8.49 3.65
CA SER A 79 -15.93 7.56 4.45
C SER A 79 -16.36 8.16 5.79
N ARG A 80 -17.42 7.58 6.38
CA ARG A 80 -17.82 7.89 7.75
C ARG A 80 -16.75 7.53 8.79
N PHE A 81 -15.77 6.73 8.42
CA PHE A 81 -14.69 6.25 9.30
C PHE A 81 -13.46 7.15 9.30
N SER A 82 -13.46 8.26 8.55
CA SER A 82 -12.30 9.12 8.30
C SER A 82 -11.53 9.55 9.56
N ARG A 83 -12.22 9.74 10.67
CA ARG A 83 -11.64 10.17 11.97
C ARG A 83 -11.52 9.02 12.99
N GLN A 84 -11.90 7.82 12.61
CA GLN A 84 -12.03 6.68 13.53
C GLN A 84 -10.99 5.58 13.27
N VAL A 85 -10.41 5.56 12.07
CA VAL A 85 -9.36 4.61 11.72
C VAL A 85 -8.06 5.01 12.39
N GLY A 86 -7.45 4.08 13.11
CA GLY A 86 -6.20 4.28 13.82
C GLY A 86 -5.02 3.50 13.25
N LEU A 87 -5.27 2.60 12.29
CA LEU A 87 -4.24 1.82 11.62
C LEU A 87 -4.68 1.49 10.19
N ILE A 88 -3.78 1.65 9.24
CA ILE A 88 -3.94 1.16 7.87
C ILE A 88 -3.11 -0.12 7.70
N ALA A 89 -3.73 -1.19 7.21
CA ALA A 89 -3.08 -2.44 6.89
C ALA A 89 -3.17 -2.70 5.38
N LEU A 90 -2.05 -2.98 4.75
CA LEU A 90 -1.97 -3.31 3.33
C LEU A 90 -1.65 -4.79 3.15
N ASN A 91 -2.28 -5.43 2.19
CA ASN A 91 -1.90 -6.77 1.75
C ASN A 91 -0.68 -6.69 0.80
N GLY A 92 0.50 -6.48 1.39
CA GLY A 92 1.72 -6.16 0.68
C GLY A 92 1.82 -4.67 0.28
N VAL A 93 2.97 -4.27 -0.21
CA VAL A 93 3.22 -2.89 -0.68
C VAL A 93 2.88 -2.67 -2.15
N ALA A 94 2.81 -3.75 -2.94
CA ALA A 94 2.41 -3.70 -4.34
C ALA A 94 0.92 -4.01 -4.45
N LEU A 95 0.12 -2.98 -4.62
CA LEU A 95 -1.29 -3.08 -4.92
C LEU A 95 -1.48 -3.12 -6.44
N ALA A 96 -2.54 -3.77 -6.92
CA ALA A 96 -2.91 -3.76 -8.33
C ALA A 96 -1.70 -3.96 -9.29
N GLY A 97 -1.01 -5.08 -9.17
CA GLY A 97 0.20 -5.38 -9.93
C GLY A 97 1.42 -4.64 -9.37
N LEU A 98 1.97 -3.71 -10.12
CA LEU A 98 3.12 -2.88 -9.73
C LEU A 98 2.76 -1.47 -9.27
N ASN A 99 1.53 -1.24 -8.86
CA ASN A 99 1.12 0.00 -8.19
C ASN A 99 1.67 -0.03 -6.75
N VAL A 100 2.94 0.35 -6.62
CA VAL A 100 3.68 0.26 -5.36
C VAL A 100 3.34 1.44 -4.47
N VAL A 101 2.99 1.15 -3.23
CA VAL A 101 2.68 2.14 -2.19
C VAL A 101 3.90 2.36 -1.31
N ASP A 102 4.32 3.61 -1.20
CA ASP A 102 5.28 4.04 -0.19
C ASP A 102 4.56 4.19 1.15
N ILE A 103 4.78 3.23 2.06
CA ILE A 103 4.10 3.18 3.36
C ILE A 103 4.46 4.36 4.27
N ALA A 104 5.68 4.88 4.17
CA ALA A 104 6.10 6.04 4.96
C ALA A 104 5.37 7.30 4.48
N LYS A 105 5.36 7.53 3.18
CA LYS A 105 4.62 8.63 2.55
C LYS A 105 3.12 8.53 2.80
N LEU A 106 2.54 7.34 2.67
CA LEU A 106 1.12 7.12 2.96
C LEU A 106 0.79 7.44 4.42
N SER A 107 1.63 7.00 5.37
CA SER A 107 1.47 7.29 6.79
C SER A 107 1.51 8.78 7.08
N GLU A 108 2.42 9.51 6.44
CA GLU A 108 2.55 10.96 6.57
C GLU A 108 1.31 11.69 6.04
N ILE A 109 0.85 11.36 4.84
CA ILE A 109 -0.32 12.00 4.19
C ILE A 109 -1.62 11.66 4.94
N ALA A 110 -1.76 10.43 5.39
CA ALA A 110 -2.96 9.97 6.10
C ALA A 110 -2.99 10.42 7.57
N GLY A 111 -1.83 10.71 8.16
CA GLY A 111 -1.70 10.94 9.60
C GLY A 111 -2.01 9.71 10.45
N ILE A 112 -1.89 8.52 9.88
CA ILE A 112 -2.26 7.23 10.49
C ILE A 112 -1.11 6.26 10.26
N PRO A 113 -0.70 5.45 11.26
CA PRO A 113 0.26 4.38 11.07
C PRO A 113 -0.14 3.42 9.96
N VAL A 114 0.83 2.99 9.15
CA VAL A 114 0.63 2.05 8.05
C VAL A 114 1.51 0.83 8.24
N ILE A 115 0.94 -0.36 8.09
CA ILE A 115 1.67 -1.62 8.05
C ILE A 115 1.39 -2.35 6.73
N ALA A 116 2.38 -3.05 6.23
CA ALA A 116 2.22 -3.99 5.13
C ALA A 116 2.38 -5.41 5.67
N VAL A 117 1.42 -6.27 5.37
CA VAL A 117 1.43 -7.68 5.77
C VAL A 117 1.67 -8.52 4.53
N THR A 118 2.70 -9.34 4.53
CA THR A 118 3.02 -10.26 3.45
C THR A 118 3.01 -11.69 3.97
N ARG A 119 2.47 -12.62 3.18
CA ARG A 119 2.45 -14.04 3.55
C ARG A 119 3.82 -14.71 3.41
N ASN A 120 4.59 -14.25 2.42
CA ASN A 120 5.91 -14.77 2.11
C ASN A 120 6.91 -13.63 2.09
N GLU A 121 8.14 -13.92 2.48
CA GLU A 121 9.24 -12.98 2.32
C GLU A 121 9.41 -12.66 0.83
N PRO A 122 9.32 -11.38 0.43
CA PRO A 122 9.42 -11.01 -0.99
C PRO A 122 10.82 -11.37 -1.50
N ARG A 123 10.88 -12.16 -2.56
CA ARG A 123 12.14 -12.46 -3.22
C ARG A 123 12.67 -11.18 -3.86
N ARG A 124 13.78 -10.67 -3.37
CA ARG A 124 14.43 -9.45 -3.87
C ARG A 124 14.57 -9.44 -5.39
N SER A 125 14.99 -10.56 -5.98
CA SER A 125 15.14 -10.69 -7.43
C SER A 125 13.85 -10.44 -8.20
N MET A 126 12.71 -10.92 -7.71
CA MET A 126 11.42 -10.67 -8.38
C MET A 126 10.97 -9.22 -8.26
N MET A 127 11.23 -8.57 -7.14
CA MET A 127 10.94 -7.15 -6.97
C MET A 127 11.83 -6.26 -7.85
N GLU A 128 13.11 -6.56 -7.93
CA GLU A 128 14.06 -5.84 -8.77
C GLU A 128 13.71 -5.98 -10.26
N ASP A 129 13.34 -7.16 -10.72
CA ASP A 129 12.90 -7.41 -12.09
C ASP A 129 11.59 -6.70 -12.41
N ALA A 130 10.65 -6.69 -11.47
CA ALA A 130 9.39 -5.98 -11.60
C ALA A 130 9.61 -4.46 -11.71
N ILE A 131 10.44 -3.89 -10.85
CA ILE A 131 10.80 -2.47 -10.86
C ILE A 131 11.50 -2.10 -12.18
N ARG A 132 12.45 -2.91 -12.64
CA ARG A 132 13.13 -2.68 -13.93
C ARG A 132 12.18 -2.68 -15.12
N LYS A 133 11.22 -3.61 -15.15
CA LYS A 133 10.20 -3.66 -16.22
C LYS A 133 9.30 -2.44 -16.19
N HIS A 134 8.93 -1.98 -14.98
CA HIS A 134 8.09 -0.78 -14.81
C HIS A 134 8.81 0.48 -15.28
N CYS A 135 10.04 0.70 -14.82
CA CYS A 135 10.84 1.87 -15.23
C CYS A 135 11.11 1.92 -16.74
N LYS A 136 11.30 0.77 -17.41
CA LYS A 136 11.44 0.72 -18.87
C LYS A 136 10.16 1.07 -19.61
N ARG A 137 8.99 0.71 -19.06
CA ARG A 137 7.68 1.09 -19.66
C ARG A 137 7.44 2.58 -19.58
N ASP A 138 7.76 3.20 -18.44
CA ASP A 138 7.57 4.64 -18.25
C ASP A 138 8.52 5.47 -19.11
N ALA A 139 9.78 5.05 -19.24
CA ALA A 139 10.73 5.68 -20.15
C ALA A 139 10.29 5.61 -21.62
N ASN A 140 9.63 4.52 -22.03
CA ASN A 140 9.08 4.37 -23.37
C ASN A 140 7.77 5.14 -23.57
N ALA A 141 6.94 5.29 -22.53
CA ALA A 141 5.74 6.11 -22.58
C ALA A 141 6.09 7.60 -22.68
N ALA A 142 7.05 8.06 -21.89
CA ALA A 142 7.53 9.45 -21.95
C ALA A 142 8.15 9.82 -23.30
N LYS A 143 8.80 8.87 -23.99
CA LYS A 143 9.33 9.08 -25.34
C LYS A 143 8.25 9.16 -26.42
N ARG A 144 7.09 8.56 -26.22
CA ARG A 144 5.96 8.64 -27.18
C ARG A 144 5.20 9.96 -27.07
N ASP A 145 5.16 10.56 -25.89
CA ASP A 145 4.51 11.86 -25.69
C ASP A 145 5.28 13.04 -26.28
N HIS A 146 6.60 12.91 -26.47
CA HIS A 146 7.44 13.93 -27.11
C HIS A 146 7.47 13.87 -28.63
N SER A 147 6.84 12.88 -29.26
CA SER A 147 6.81 12.75 -30.73
C SER A 147 5.52 13.24 -31.38
N THR A 148 4.64 13.90 -30.62
CA THR A 148 3.41 14.51 -31.12
C THR A 148 3.44 16.00 -30.82
N CYS A 149 4.25 16.71 -31.53
CA CYS A 149 4.14 18.14 -31.81
C CYS A 149 4.23 18.36 -33.29
#